data_e69651cc445c976bdfa0312a1fc2329d
#
_entry.id   e69651cc445c976bdfa0312a1fc2329d
#
_cell.length_a   1.000
_cell.length_b   1.000
_cell.length_c   1.000
_cell.angle_alpha   90.00
_cell.angle_beta   90.00
_cell.angle_gamma   90.00
#
_symmetry.space_group_name_H-M   'P 1'
#
loop_
_entity.id
_entity.type
_entity.pdbx_description
1 polymer ?
#
loop_
_entity_poly.entity_id
_entity_poly.type
_entity_poly.pdbx_seq_one_letter_code
_entity_poly.pdbx_strand_id
1 'polypeptide(L)'
;MKLNPLRFFKSLSARLLLLTLIWVSFIVTTIGYTMMLNWKLESSSAATNIIGDIRFHVFRTALYVLPQYDNRDFDNEVRTVNAGLDLLQKGDQWRPLLVPETQAIRSSLQSIDSEWKESVLPHLTAARGGAREPMMGDVNLYVEKLAALTNDIDEYRAHFLWQLRYLQGLLLSLIHI
;
A
#
# COMPACT_ATOMS: atom_id res chain seq x y z
N MET A 1 35.88 -13.04 -42.71
CA MET A 1 36.84 -12.57 -41.71
C MET A 1 36.34 -13.00 -40.33
N LYS A 2 36.84 -14.10 -39.76
CA LYS A 2 36.39 -14.59 -38.45
C LYS A 2 37.10 -13.78 -37.37
N LEU A 3 36.39 -12.84 -36.76
CA LEU A 3 36.83 -12.13 -35.56
C LEU A 3 37.02 -13.14 -34.43
N ASN A 4 38.26 -13.37 -34.03
CA ASN A 4 38.60 -14.29 -32.96
C ASN A 4 38.35 -13.58 -31.62
N PRO A 5 37.24 -13.86 -30.85
CA PRO A 5 36.82 -13.08 -29.70
C PRO A 5 37.86 -13.04 -28.58
N LEU A 6 38.73 -14.06 -28.51
CA LEU A 6 39.80 -14.15 -27.50
C LEU A 6 40.96 -13.16 -27.71
N ARG A 7 41.15 -12.57 -28.93
CA ARG A 7 42.17 -11.56 -29.17
C ARG A 7 41.72 -10.17 -28.70
N PHE A 8 40.39 -9.90 -28.68
CA PHE A 8 39.84 -8.64 -28.21
C PHE A 8 40.16 -8.40 -26.72
N PHE A 9 40.06 -9.47 -25.89
CA PHE A 9 40.35 -9.37 -24.46
C PHE A 9 41.84 -9.20 -24.08
N LYS A 10 42.76 -9.26 -25.05
CA LYS A 10 44.21 -9.06 -24.80
C LYS A 10 44.62 -7.60 -24.83
N SER A 11 43.83 -6.69 -25.39
CA SER A 11 44.13 -5.27 -25.42
C SER A 11 43.73 -4.57 -24.14
N LEU A 12 44.54 -3.69 -23.58
CA LEU A 12 44.26 -2.88 -22.40
C LEU A 12 42.98 -2.08 -22.57
N SER A 13 42.79 -1.51 -23.77
CA SER A 13 41.59 -0.72 -24.12
C SER A 13 40.32 -1.53 -24.06
N ALA A 14 40.33 -2.81 -24.49
CA ALA A 14 39.16 -3.67 -24.43
C ALA A 14 38.80 -4.05 -22.99
N ARG A 15 39.78 -4.25 -22.12
CA ARG A 15 39.56 -4.54 -20.69
C ARG A 15 38.99 -3.32 -19.98
N LEU A 16 39.49 -2.11 -20.26
CA LEU A 16 38.97 -0.86 -19.72
C LEU A 16 37.52 -0.65 -20.17
N LEU A 17 37.23 -0.84 -21.47
CA LEU A 17 35.89 -0.70 -22.02
C LEU A 17 34.89 -1.67 -21.38
N LEU A 18 35.30 -2.93 -21.21
CA LEU A 18 34.46 -3.93 -20.55
C LEU A 18 34.20 -3.57 -19.09
N LEU A 19 35.21 -3.11 -18.36
CA LEU A 19 35.08 -2.68 -16.99
C LEU A 19 34.13 -1.49 -16.87
N THR A 20 34.24 -0.51 -17.75
CA THR A 20 33.34 0.65 -17.82
C THR A 20 31.90 0.21 -18.11
N LEU A 21 31.70 -0.71 -19.06
CA LEU A 21 30.36 -1.25 -19.36
C LEU A 21 29.73 -1.97 -18.17
N ILE A 22 30.52 -2.77 -17.44
CA ILE A 22 30.05 -3.44 -16.23
C ILE A 22 29.62 -2.40 -15.18
N TRP A 23 30.44 -1.35 -14.95
CA TRP A 23 30.11 -0.29 -14.01
C TRP A 23 28.86 0.47 -14.39
N VAL A 24 28.75 0.90 -15.66
CA VAL A 24 27.55 1.59 -16.16
C VAL A 24 26.31 0.71 -16.01
N SER A 25 26.39 -0.56 -16.40
CA SER A 25 25.28 -1.52 -16.25
C SER A 25 24.87 -1.68 -14.79
N PHE A 26 25.84 -1.77 -13.87
CA PHE A 26 25.56 -1.85 -12.43
C PHE A 26 24.83 -0.60 -11.92
N ILE A 27 25.29 0.59 -12.29
CA ILE A 27 24.66 1.87 -11.90
C ILE A 27 23.22 1.93 -12.41
N VAL A 28 23.01 1.66 -13.71
CA VAL A 28 21.66 1.68 -14.33
C VAL A 28 20.71 0.68 -13.65
N THR A 29 21.18 -0.54 -13.38
CA THR A 29 20.40 -1.56 -12.69
C THR A 29 20.03 -1.11 -11.27
N THR A 30 20.97 -0.51 -10.56
CA THR A 30 20.74 -0.03 -9.19
C THR A 30 19.73 1.12 -9.17
N ILE A 31 19.82 2.06 -10.11
CA ILE A 31 18.85 3.16 -10.24
C ILE A 31 17.46 2.59 -10.54
N GLY A 32 17.34 1.69 -11.51
CA GLY A 32 16.06 1.06 -11.86
C GLY A 32 15.44 0.32 -10.68
N TYR A 33 16.24 -0.43 -9.92
CA TYR A 33 15.78 -1.12 -8.73
C TYR A 33 15.33 -0.15 -7.61
N THR A 34 16.08 0.93 -7.40
CA THR A 34 15.71 1.99 -6.44
C THR A 34 14.38 2.66 -6.82
N MET A 35 14.17 2.95 -8.10
CA MET A 35 12.90 3.50 -8.59
C MET A 35 11.73 2.53 -8.33
N MET A 36 11.94 1.24 -8.59
CA MET A 36 10.91 0.22 -8.30
C MET A 36 10.58 0.13 -6.81
N LEU A 37 11.58 0.19 -5.93
CA LEU A 37 11.36 0.20 -4.48
C LEU A 37 10.60 1.44 -4.02
N ASN A 38 10.98 2.62 -4.50
CA ASN A 38 10.27 3.87 -4.18
C ASN A 38 8.81 3.81 -4.62
N TRP A 39 8.53 3.29 -5.81
CA TRP A 39 7.15 3.13 -6.29
C TRP A 39 6.32 2.22 -5.39
N LYS A 40 6.89 1.09 -4.92
CA LYS A 40 6.23 0.20 -3.96
C LYS A 40 5.96 0.88 -2.60
N LEU A 41 6.89 1.70 -2.12
CA LEU A 41 6.74 2.44 -0.87
C LEU A 41 5.65 3.50 -0.96
N GLU A 42 5.61 4.26 -2.04
CA GLU A 42 4.59 5.27 -2.30
C GLU A 42 3.19 4.65 -2.39
N SER A 43 3.08 3.55 -3.10
CA SER A 43 1.87 2.77 -3.28
C SER A 43 1.30 2.26 -1.94
N SER A 44 2.14 1.70 -1.08
CA SER A 44 1.74 1.24 0.25
C SER A 44 1.33 2.40 1.16
N SER A 45 1.99 3.56 1.05
CA SER A 45 1.65 4.77 1.79
C SER A 45 0.26 5.29 1.42
N ALA A 46 -0.09 5.26 0.12
CA ALA A 46 -1.41 5.63 -0.35
C ALA A 46 -2.50 4.70 0.23
N ALA A 47 -2.24 3.38 0.30
CA ALA A 47 -3.16 2.43 0.91
C ALA A 47 -3.40 2.73 2.41
N THR A 48 -2.34 3.00 3.17
CA THR A 48 -2.44 3.37 4.59
C THR A 48 -3.29 4.63 4.80
N ASN A 49 -3.14 5.65 3.93
CA ASN A 49 -3.95 6.87 4.00
C ASN A 49 -5.42 6.58 3.74
N ILE A 50 -5.76 5.76 2.74
CA ILE A 50 -7.15 5.38 2.47
C ILE A 50 -7.76 4.60 3.64
N ILE A 51 -7.01 3.72 4.29
CA ILE A 51 -7.49 3.03 5.49
C ILE A 51 -7.77 4.04 6.61
N GLY A 52 -6.94 5.06 6.77
CA GLY A 52 -7.17 6.16 7.70
C GLY A 52 -8.47 6.92 7.41
N ASP A 53 -8.72 7.23 6.15
CA ASP A 53 -9.97 7.89 5.70
C ASP A 53 -11.19 6.99 5.94
N ILE A 54 -11.11 5.68 5.63
CA ILE A 54 -12.19 4.72 5.92
C ILE A 54 -12.50 4.72 7.42
N ARG A 55 -11.50 4.65 8.31
CA ARG A 55 -11.70 4.69 9.77
C ARG A 55 -12.45 5.94 10.20
N PHE A 56 -12.06 7.09 9.69
CA PHE A 56 -12.73 8.35 9.98
C PHE A 56 -14.20 8.34 9.52
N HIS A 57 -14.47 7.88 8.30
CA HIS A 57 -15.82 7.81 7.75
C HIS A 57 -16.70 6.75 8.43
N VAL A 58 -16.13 5.65 8.91
CA VAL A 58 -16.85 4.65 9.74
C VAL A 58 -17.34 5.27 11.05
N PHE A 59 -16.48 6.02 11.75
CA PHE A 59 -16.90 6.75 12.96
C PHE A 59 -17.97 7.80 12.66
N ARG A 60 -17.86 8.53 11.56
CA ARG A 60 -18.88 9.49 11.15
C ARG A 60 -20.20 8.83 10.80
N THR A 61 -20.17 7.66 10.13
CA THR A 61 -21.36 6.86 9.87
C THR A 61 -22.06 6.48 11.18
N ALA A 62 -21.30 6.05 12.19
CA ALA A 62 -21.84 5.74 13.51
C ALA A 62 -22.41 6.98 14.21
N LEU A 63 -21.78 8.14 14.08
CA LEU A 63 -22.28 9.41 14.62
C LEU A 63 -23.59 9.81 13.94
N TYR A 64 -23.71 9.65 12.64
CA TYR A 64 -24.88 10.04 11.85
C TYR A 64 -26.10 9.09 12.00
N VAL A 65 -25.96 8.04 12.79
CA VAL A 65 -27.09 7.24 13.27
C VAL A 65 -28.00 8.05 14.20
N LEU A 66 -27.47 9.07 14.89
CA LEU A 66 -28.24 9.88 15.83
C LEU A 66 -29.33 10.70 15.12
N PRO A 67 -30.53 10.86 15.72
CA PRO A 67 -31.70 11.45 15.08
C PRO A 67 -31.55 12.90 14.62
N GLN A 68 -30.57 13.63 15.16
CA GLN A 68 -30.31 15.04 14.82
C GLN A 68 -29.64 15.24 13.44
N TYR A 69 -29.17 14.16 12.81
CA TYR A 69 -28.47 14.24 11.51
C TYR A 69 -29.38 13.85 10.34
N ASP A 70 -29.14 14.46 9.16
CA ASP A 70 -29.91 14.17 7.94
C ASP A 70 -29.56 12.75 7.41
N ASN A 71 -30.55 12.14 6.76
CA ASN A 71 -30.38 10.87 6.06
C ASN A 71 -29.31 10.92 4.98
N ARG A 72 -29.19 12.04 4.31
CA ARG A 72 -28.19 12.26 3.26
C ARG A 72 -26.75 12.18 3.78
N ASP A 73 -26.52 12.62 5.00
CA ASP A 73 -25.18 12.61 5.59
C ASP A 73 -24.74 11.18 5.87
N PHE A 74 -25.62 10.37 6.45
CA PHE A 74 -25.36 8.94 6.67
C PHE A 74 -25.08 8.21 5.35
N ASP A 75 -25.92 8.39 4.34
CA ASP A 75 -25.77 7.71 3.04
C ASP A 75 -24.51 8.15 2.29
N ASN A 76 -24.08 9.41 2.48
CA ASN A 76 -22.82 9.91 1.93
C ASN A 76 -21.62 9.22 2.57
N GLU A 77 -21.61 9.09 3.90
CA GLU A 77 -20.53 8.42 4.61
C GLU A 77 -20.44 6.94 4.22
N VAL A 78 -21.58 6.24 4.18
CA VAL A 78 -21.63 4.83 3.72
C VAL A 78 -21.06 4.67 2.30
N ARG A 79 -21.41 5.60 1.39
CA ARG A 79 -20.85 5.57 0.02
C ARG A 79 -19.33 5.79 0.03
N THR A 80 -18.84 6.67 0.87
CA THR A 80 -17.42 6.96 0.99
C THR A 80 -16.65 5.77 1.54
N VAL A 81 -17.16 5.10 2.58
CA VAL A 81 -16.57 3.85 3.10
C VAL A 81 -16.54 2.77 2.02
N ASN A 82 -17.67 2.54 1.33
CA ASN A 82 -17.75 1.54 0.26
C ASN A 82 -16.75 1.84 -0.87
N ALA A 83 -16.65 3.11 -1.30
CA ALA A 83 -15.70 3.53 -2.32
C ALA A 83 -14.25 3.32 -1.89
N GLY A 84 -13.92 3.60 -0.64
CA GLY A 84 -12.59 3.37 -0.06
C GLY A 84 -12.23 1.89 -0.02
N LEU A 85 -13.14 1.03 0.41
CA LEU A 85 -12.94 -0.43 0.43
C LEU A 85 -12.78 -1.00 -0.99
N ASP A 86 -13.59 -0.55 -1.94
CA ASP A 86 -13.50 -0.94 -3.35
C ASP A 86 -12.17 -0.49 -3.96
N LEU A 87 -11.72 0.72 -3.64
CA LEU A 87 -10.43 1.25 -4.08
C LEU A 87 -9.24 0.46 -3.51
N LEU A 88 -9.30 0.02 -2.26
CA LEU A 88 -8.27 -0.86 -1.68
C LEU A 88 -8.23 -2.24 -2.34
N GLN A 89 -9.37 -2.78 -2.78
CA GLN A 89 -9.43 -4.07 -3.44
C GLN A 89 -8.98 -4.05 -4.89
N LYS A 90 -9.36 -3.01 -5.64
CA LYS A 90 -9.11 -2.89 -7.09
C LYS A 90 -7.82 -2.16 -7.43
N GLY A 91 -7.30 -1.37 -6.48
CA GLY A 91 -6.24 -0.40 -6.76
C GLY A 91 -6.74 0.81 -7.55
N ASP A 92 -5.83 1.72 -7.86
CA ASP A 92 -6.09 2.87 -8.72
C ASP A 92 -5.11 2.85 -9.90
N GLN A 93 -5.62 2.88 -11.12
CA GLN A 93 -4.80 2.89 -12.33
C GLN A 93 -4.04 4.22 -12.54
N TRP A 94 -4.54 5.31 -11.95
CA TRP A 94 -4.00 6.65 -12.12
C TRP A 94 -3.09 7.09 -10.97
N ARG A 95 -3.18 6.43 -9.85
CA ARG A 95 -2.34 6.66 -8.66
C ARG A 95 -1.61 5.37 -8.33
N PRO A 96 -0.37 5.44 -7.86
CA PRO A 96 0.32 4.24 -7.40
C PRO A 96 -0.33 3.74 -6.11
N LEU A 97 -1.50 3.12 -6.23
CA LEU A 97 -2.21 2.46 -5.15
C LEU A 97 -2.21 0.96 -5.40
N LEU A 98 -1.30 0.28 -4.75
CA LEU A 98 -1.23 -1.18 -4.73
C LEU A 98 -1.16 -1.63 -3.28
N VAL A 99 -2.22 -2.25 -2.81
CA VAL A 99 -2.16 -2.99 -1.55
C VAL A 99 -1.23 -4.18 -1.75
N PRO A 100 -0.28 -4.45 -0.83
CA PRO A 100 0.62 -5.58 -0.98
C PRO A 100 -0.15 -6.89 -1.15
N GLU A 101 0.19 -7.66 -2.17
CA GLU A 101 -0.50 -8.91 -2.51
C GLU A 101 -0.04 -10.10 -1.65
N THR A 102 0.25 -9.87 -0.37
CA THR A 102 0.47 -11.00 0.54
C THR A 102 -0.86 -11.69 0.85
N GLN A 103 -0.83 -13.01 1.05
CA GLN A 103 -2.05 -13.75 1.39
C GLN A 103 -2.69 -13.22 2.68
N ALA A 104 -1.89 -12.83 3.68
CA ALA A 104 -2.36 -12.28 4.94
C ALA A 104 -3.13 -10.97 4.72
N ILE A 105 -2.53 -9.99 4.03
CA ILE A 105 -3.16 -8.68 3.75
C ILE A 105 -4.42 -8.85 2.91
N ARG A 106 -4.40 -9.72 1.90
CA ARG A 106 -5.57 -10.00 1.05
C ARG A 106 -6.72 -10.61 1.86
N SER A 107 -6.43 -11.59 2.72
CA SER A 107 -7.46 -12.21 3.57
C SER A 107 -8.02 -11.23 4.62
N SER A 108 -7.17 -10.39 5.22
CA SER A 108 -7.60 -9.34 6.13
C SER A 108 -8.53 -8.33 5.44
N LEU A 109 -8.16 -7.88 4.23
CA LEU A 109 -8.98 -6.94 3.46
C LEU A 109 -10.35 -7.54 3.07
N GLN A 110 -10.38 -8.81 2.65
CA GLN A 110 -11.63 -9.50 2.36
C GLN A 110 -12.52 -9.66 3.61
N SER A 111 -11.92 -10.02 4.74
CA SER A 111 -12.62 -10.10 6.02
C SER A 111 -13.23 -8.77 6.45
N ILE A 112 -12.46 -7.67 6.31
CA ILE A 112 -12.91 -6.32 6.62
C ILE A 112 -14.09 -5.91 5.73
N ASP A 113 -14.01 -6.16 4.43
CA ASP A 113 -15.08 -5.82 3.48
C ASP A 113 -16.37 -6.61 3.77
N SER A 114 -16.24 -7.94 4.01
CA SER A 114 -17.40 -8.78 4.37
C SER A 114 -18.03 -8.34 5.70
N GLU A 115 -17.23 -8.04 6.72
CA GLU A 115 -17.73 -7.61 8.02
C GLU A 115 -18.44 -6.26 7.95
N TRP A 116 -17.92 -5.32 7.14
CA TRP A 116 -18.62 -4.08 6.87
C TRP A 116 -20.00 -4.31 6.30
N LYS A 117 -20.11 -5.12 5.25
CA LYS A 117 -21.35 -5.34 4.50
C LYS A 117 -22.36 -6.22 5.25
N GLU A 118 -21.88 -7.21 5.99
CA GLU A 118 -22.73 -8.25 6.59
C GLU A 118 -23.06 -7.99 8.06
N SER A 119 -22.25 -7.18 8.75
CA SER A 119 -22.41 -6.93 10.19
C SER A 119 -22.53 -5.44 10.51
N VAL A 120 -21.48 -4.66 10.29
CA VAL A 120 -21.39 -3.27 10.79
C VAL A 120 -22.44 -2.37 10.16
N LEU A 121 -22.54 -2.36 8.83
CA LEU A 121 -23.49 -1.51 8.11
C LEU A 121 -24.94 -1.87 8.39
N PRO A 122 -25.36 -3.15 8.39
CA PRO A 122 -26.72 -3.55 8.79
C PRO A 122 -27.07 -3.14 10.22
N HIS A 123 -26.13 -3.27 11.17
CA HIS A 123 -26.35 -2.85 12.56
C HIS A 123 -26.54 -1.33 12.67
N LEU A 124 -25.71 -0.53 12.00
CA LEU A 124 -25.85 0.92 11.98
C LEU A 124 -27.16 1.35 11.31
N THR A 125 -27.57 0.69 10.24
CA THR A 125 -28.83 0.96 9.54
C THR A 125 -30.03 0.62 10.42
N ALA A 126 -30.00 -0.50 11.13
CA ALA A 126 -31.05 -0.89 12.07
C ALA A 126 -31.14 0.07 13.26
N ALA A 127 -30.02 0.50 13.81
CA ALA A 127 -29.94 1.47 14.88
C ALA A 127 -30.54 2.82 14.46
N ARG A 128 -30.27 3.26 13.24
CA ARG A 128 -30.85 4.48 12.67
C ARG A 128 -32.37 4.39 12.53
N GLY A 129 -32.90 3.24 12.18
CA GLY A 129 -34.34 2.98 12.11
C GLY A 129 -35.03 2.89 13.49
N GLY A 130 -34.30 3.09 14.58
CA GLY A 130 -34.81 2.97 15.95
C GLY A 130 -35.03 1.52 16.41
N ALA A 131 -34.64 0.53 15.62
CA ALA A 131 -34.82 -0.89 15.93
C ALA A 131 -33.76 -1.41 16.92
N ARG A 132 -32.65 -0.67 17.12
CA ARG A 132 -31.54 -1.04 18.00
C ARG A 132 -30.79 0.19 18.51
N GLU A 133 -30.15 0.07 19.67
CA GLU A 133 -29.15 1.06 20.07
C GLU A 133 -27.86 0.92 19.25
N PRO A 134 -27.16 2.04 18.94
CA PRO A 134 -25.89 1.98 18.24
C PRO A 134 -24.86 1.20 19.07
N MET A 135 -24.39 0.08 18.55
CA MET A 135 -23.35 -0.72 19.21
C MET A 135 -21.97 -0.17 18.87
N MET A 136 -21.54 0.86 19.61
CA MET A 136 -20.20 1.43 19.47
C MET A 136 -19.07 0.40 19.66
N GLY A 137 -19.33 -0.69 20.36
CA GLY A 137 -18.41 -1.82 20.50
C GLY A 137 -18.05 -2.46 19.16
N ASP A 138 -19.04 -2.71 18.30
CA ASP A 138 -18.83 -3.32 16.98
C ASP A 138 -18.04 -2.36 16.06
N VAL A 139 -18.37 -1.06 16.13
CA VAL A 139 -17.66 -0.03 15.38
C VAL A 139 -16.19 0.04 15.80
N ASN A 140 -15.91 0.05 17.10
CA ASN A 140 -14.56 0.07 17.64
C ASN A 140 -13.77 -1.18 17.21
N LEU A 141 -14.36 -2.37 17.33
CA LEU A 141 -13.72 -3.62 16.92
C LEU A 141 -13.40 -3.62 15.42
N TYR A 142 -14.31 -3.13 14.60
CA TYR A 142 -14.08 -2.96 13.15
C TYR A 142 -12.93 -2.00 12.85
N VAL A 143 -12.89 -0.87 13.54
CA VAL A 143 -11.80 0.13 13.40
C VAL A 143 -10.46 -0.43 13.88
N GLU A 144 -10.44 -1.28 14.90
CA GLU A 144 -9.23 -1.99 15.33
C GLU A 144 -8.71 -2.95 14.26
N LYS A 145 -9.59 -3.64 13.54
CA LYS A 145 -9.20 -4.49 12.40
C LYS A 145 -8.61 -3.66 11.24
N LEU A 146 -9.18 -2.50 10.96
CA LEU A 146 -8.58 -1.56 10.00
C LEU A 146 -7.20 -1.07 10.46
N ALA A 147 -7.02 -0.84 11.76
CA ALA A 147 -5.71 -0.49 12.32
C ALA A 147 -4.70 -1.64 12.23
N ALA A 148 -5.14 -2.88 12.46
CA ALA A 148 -4.30 -4.06 12.29
C ALA A 148 -3.85 -4.21 10.82
N LEU A 149 -4.75 -4.03 9.86
CA LEU A 149 -4.39 -4.02 8.44
C LEU A 149 -3.35 -2.94 8.10
N THR A 150 -3.46 -1.74 8.71
CA THR A 150 -2.45 -0.69 8.58
C THR A 150 -1.08 -1.17 9.07
N ASN A 151 -1.03 -1.82 10.24
CA ASN A 151 0.21 -2.34 10.80
C ASN A 151 0.84 -3.41 9.90
N ASP A 152 0.04 -4.32 9.34
CA ASP A 152 0.52 -5.35 8.40
C ASP A 152 1.15 -4.72 7.14
N ILE A 153 0.53 -3.66 6.61
CA ILE A 153 1.07 -2.91 5.46
C ILE A 153 2.36 -2.17 5.85
N ASP A 154 2.42 -1.59 7.03
CA ASP A 154 3.61 -0.88 7.53
C ASP A 154 4.78 -1.83 7.81
N GLU A 155 4.52 -3.04 8.32
CA GLU A 155 5.53 -4.07 8.47
C GLU A 155 6.09 -4.50 7.10
N TYR A 156 5.22 -4.72 6.12
CA TYR A 156 5.64 -4.99 4.74
C TYR A 156 6.52 -3.86 4.18
N ARG A 157 6.16 -2.58 4.42
CA ARG A 157 6.96 -1.41 4.01
C ARG A 157 8.32 -1.36 4.68
N ALA A 158 8.40 -1.68 5.97
CA ALA A 158 9.65 -1.63 6.73
C ALA A 158 10.74 -2.51 6.09
N HIS A 159 10.37 -3.66 5.51
CA HIS A 159 11.27 -4.54 4.79
C HIS A 159 11.91 -3.84 3.57
N PHE A 160 11.12 -3.11 2.76
CA PHE A 160 11.64 -2.38 1.59
C PHE A 160 12.45 -1.15 1.97
N LEU A 161 12.08 -0.46 3.05
CA LEU A 161 12.87 0.67 3.58
C LEU A 161 14.27 0.22 3.98
N TRP A 162 14.39 -0.95 4.58
CA TRP A 162 15.69 -1.51 4.96
C TRP A 162 16.55 -1.83 3.74
N GLN A 163 15.96 -2.48 2.73
CA GLN A 163 16.63 -2.77 1.45
C GLN A 163 17.11 -1.48 0.75
N LEU A 164 16.26 -0.44 0.73
CA LEU A 164 16.60 0.84 0.13
C LEU A 164 17.78 1.50 0.84
N ARG A 165 17.79 1.53 2.18
CA ARG A 165 18.91 2.07 2.97
C ARG A 165 20.21 1.31 2.73
N TYR A 166 20.14 -0.01 2.68
CA TYR A 166 21.31 -0.84 2.38
C TYR A 166 21.89 -0.54 0.99
N LEU A 167 21.02 -0.42 0.00
CA LEU A 167 21.42 -0.10 -1.37
C LEU A 167 22.06 1.30 -1.48
N GLN A 168 21.48 2.28 -0.80
CA GLN A 168 22.05 3.64 -0.73
C GLN A 168 23.43 3.64 -0.05
N GLY A 169 23.60 2.87 1.02
CA GLY A 169 24.89 2.71 1.69
C GLY A 169 25.94 2.08 0.77
N LEU A 170 25.58 1.06 -0.01
CA LEU A 170 26.48 0.46 -1.02
C LEU A 170 26.87 1.46 -2.09
N LEU A 171 25.92 2.23 -2.62
CA LEU A 171 26.21 3.25 -3.65
C LEU A 171 27.16 4.33 -3.11
N LEU A 172 26.94 4.82 -1.89
CA LEU A 172 27.83 5.81 -1.27
C LEU A 172 29.23 5.24 -1.04
N SER A 173 29.35 3.99 -0.63
CA SER A 173 30.63 3.29 -0.45
C SER A 173 31.39 3.18 -1.78
N LEU A 174 30.69 2.95 -2.89
CA LEU A 174 31.28 2.84 -4.23
C LEU A 174 31.75 4.19 -4.81
N ILE A 175 31.11 5.30 -4.44
CA ILE A 175 31.50 6.65 -4.87
C ILE A 175 32.77 7.12 -4.13
N HIS A 176 33.03 6.59 -2.92
CA HIS A 176 34.17 7.00 -2.09
C HIS A 176 35.47 6.18 -2.36
N ILE A 177 35.43 5.18 -3.23
CA ILE A 177 36.61 4.42 -3.71
C ILE A 177 37.15 5.01 -5.01
#